data_7044a960e0fbdf0c0a4a2a8e66a00100
#
_entry.id   7044a960e0fbdf0c0a4a2a8e66a00100
#
_cell.length_a   1.000
_cell.length_b   1.000
_cell.length_c   1.000
_cell.angle_alpha   90.00
_cell.angle_beta   90.00
_cell.angle_gamma   90.00
#
_symmetry.space_group_name_H-M   'P 1'
#
loop_
_entity.id
_entity.type
_entity.pdbx_description
1 polymer ?
#
loop_
_entity_poly.entity_id
_entity_poly.type
_entity_poly.pdbx_seq_one_letter_code
_entity_poly.pdbx_strand_id
1 'polypeptide(L)' 'MNSHEFMRNLIIETPSSPGNFAKVAMAIGMNEGDIGDIQTIKIGTVSTIRDVSINCQSKEHLQRIVDAVNAI' A
#
# COMPACT_ATOMS: atom_id res chain seq x y z
N MET A 1 5.88 9.83 -19.11
CA MET A 1 5.87 10.17 -18.27
C MET A 1 6.41 9.69 -17.18
N ASN A 2 6.88 10.12 -16.44
CA ASN A 2 7.45 9.58 -15.57
C ASN A 2 6.83 9.51 -14.34
N SER A 3 6.35 8.59 -13.96
CA SER A 3 5.59 8.46 -12.84
C SER A 3 6.38 8.09 -11.64
N HIS A 4 7.67 8.12 -11.69
CA HIS A 4 8.45 7.64 -10.58
C HIS A 4 9.10 8.76 -9.83
N GLU A 5 8.45 9.92 -9.77
CA GLU A 5 9.06 11.03 -9.16
C GLU A 5 9.05 10.96 -7.67
N PHE A 6 8.13 10.24 -7.07
CA PHE A 6 8.03 10.19 -5.63
C PHE A 6 7.69 8.78 -5.23
N MET A 7 8.71 7.99 -4.89
CA MET A 7 8.53 6.63 -4.44
C MET A 7 8.72 6.55 -2.95
N ARG A 8 7.83 5.83 -2.30
CA ARG A 8 7.94 5.57 -0.86
C ARG A 8 7.51 4.14 -0.58
N ASN A 9 8.08 3.58 0.47
CA ASN A 9 7.69 2.26 0.94
C ASN A 9 6.76 2.38 2.12
N LEU A 10 5.69 1.61 2.09
CA LEU A 10 4.76 1.54 3.21
C LEU A 10 4.86 0.16 3.84
N ILE A 11 4.94 0.13 5.16
CA ILE A 11 4.86 -1.13 5.89
C ILE A 11 3.39 -1.30 6.24
N ILE A 12 2.77 -2.33 5.68
CA ILE A 12 1.34 -2.53 5.80
C ILE A 12 1.07 -3.84 6.52
N GLU A 13 0.29 -3.75 7.59
CA GLU A 13 -0.12 -4.94 8.32
C GLU A 13 -1.59 -5.17 8.07
N THR A 14 -1.94 -6.38 7.63
CA THR A 14 -3.34 -6.74 7.39
C THR A 14 -3.67 -8.02 8.14
N PRO A 15 -4.94 -8.21 8.52
CA PRO A 15 -5.37 -9.49 9.06
C PRO A 15 -5.09 -10.61 8.06
N SER A 16 -4.82 -11.80 8.57
CA SER A 16 -4.39 -12.92 7.72
C SER A 16 -5.53 -13.62 6.98
N SER A 17 -6.77 -13.20 7.16
CA SER A 17 -7.88 -13.82 6.44
C SER A 17 -7.87 -13.37 4.97
N PRO A 18 -8.48 -14.16 4.07
CA PRO A 18 -8.44 -13.86 2.64
C PRO A 18 -9.08 -12.53 2.29
N GLY A 19 -8.53 -11.87 1.29
CA GLY A 19 -9.11 -10.64 0.74
C GLY A 19 -8.68 -9.36 1.41
N ASN A 20 -8.00 -9.40 2.54
CA ASN A 20 -7.65 -8.17 3.24
C ASN A 20 -6.63 -7.33 2.48
N PHE A 21 -5.59 -7.95 1.92
CA PHE A 21 -4.63 -7.17 1.14
C PHE A 21 -5.25 -6.66 -0.15
N ALA A 22 -6.21 -7.38 -0.70
CA ALA A 22 -6.90 -6.93 -1.91
C ALA A 22 -7.61 -5.59 -1.67
N LYS A 23 -8.19 -5.41 -0.47
CA LYS A 23 -8.83 -4.13 -0.13
C LYS A 23 -7.82 -3.01 -0.05
N VAL A 24 -6.65 -3.28 0.47
CA VAL A 24 -5.57 -2.29 0.55
C VAL A 24 -5.12 -1.91 -0.87
N ALA A 25 -4.89 -2.90 -1.72
CA ALA A 25 -4.45 -2.64 -3.08
C ALA A 25 -5.49 -1.81 -3.85
N MET A 26 -6.78 -2.11 -3.64
CA MET A 26 -7.85 -1.35 -4.26
C MET A 26 -7.85 0.10 -3.79
N ALA A 27 -7.68 0.33 -2.48
CA ALA A 27 -7.65 1.68 -1.95
C ALA A 27 -6.50 2.48 -2.53
N ILE A 28 -5.34 1.85 -2.69
CA ILE A 28 -4.17 2.49 -3.27
C ILE A 28 -4.47 2.86 -4.73
N GLY A 29 -4.99 1.92 -5.51
CA GLY A 29 -5.25 2.17 -6.92
C GLY A 29 -6.34 3.19 -7.16
N MET A 30 -7.40 3.17 -6.34
CA MET A 30 -8.48 4.13 -6.49
C MET A 30 -8.04 5.55 -6.13
N ASN A 31 -6.95 5.69 -5.42
CA ASN A 31 -6.35 6.99 -5.13
C ASN A 31 -5.13 7.25 -6.01
N GLU A 32 -5.06 6.55 -7.12
CA GLU A 32 -4.05 6.78 -8.16
C GLU A 32 -2.63 6.51 -7.71
N GLY A 33 -2.46 5.68 -6.70
CA GLY A 33 -1.17 5.17 -6.32
C GLY A 33 -0.82 3.98 -7.18
N ASP A 34 0.45 3.85 -7.53
CA ASP A 34 0.91 2.76 -8.35
C ASP A 34 1.78 1.86 -7.49
N ILE A 35 1.40 0.60 -7.36
CA ILE A 35 2.15 -0.35 -6.56
C ILE A 35 3.30 -0.90 -7.38
N GLY A 36 4.51 -0.80 -6.83
CA GLY A 36 5.68 -1.40 -7.41
C GLY A 36 5.95 -2.77 -6.79
N ASP A 37 7.01 -2.84 -5.98
CA ASP A 37 7.38 -4.08 -5.34
C ASP A 37 6.53 -4.37 -4.14
N ILE A 38 6.28 -5.65 -3.90
CA ILE A 38 5.62 -6.12 -2.69
C ILE A 38 6.50 -7.22 -2.11
N GLN A 39 6.94 -7.02 -0.86
CA GLN A 39 7.71 -8.04 -0.16
C GLN A 39 7.00 -8.40 1.12
N THR A 40 6.78 -9.69 1.32
CA THR A 40 6.18 -10.16 2.57
C THR A 40 7.28 -10.23 3.61
N ILE A 41 7.14 -9.45 4.67
CA ILE A 41 8.10 -9.44 5.77
C ILE A 41 7.81 -10.57 6.74
N LYS A 42 6.53 -10.77 7.07
CA LYS A 42 6.16 -11.78 8.04
C LYS A 42 4.75 -12.28 7.75
N ILE A 43 4.62 -13.60 7.65
CA ILE A 43 3.32 -14.24 7.52
C ILE A 43 2.96 -14.80 8.88
N GLY A 44 1.94 -14.26 9.51
CA GLY A 44 1.47 -14.73 10.80
C GLY A 44 0.08 -15.34 10.72
N THR A 45 -0.35 -16.00 11.77
CA THR A 45 -1.70 -16.55 11.82
C THR A 45 -2.74 -15.47 12.05
N VAL A 46 -2.36 -14.39 12.72
CA VAL A 46 -3.27 -13.30 13.02
C VAL A 46 -3.14 -12.19 11.98
N SER A 47 -1.92 -11.83 11.63
CA SER A 47 -1.71 -10.76 10.66
C SER A 47 -0.49 -11.05 9.82
N THR A 48 -0.43 -10.39 8.66
CA THR A 48 0.68 -10.48 7.73
C THR A 48 1.21 -9.08 7.49
N ILE A 49 2.53 -8.93 7.49
CA ILE A 49 3.19 -7.63 7.32
C ILE A 49 3.91 -7.64 5.99
N ARG A 50 3.66 -6.61 5.20
CA ARG A 50 4.27 -6.46 3.88
C ARG A 50 4.92 -5.10 3.74
N ASP A 51 6.02 -5.08 3.00
CA ASP A 51 6.68 -3.84 2.58
C ASP A 51 6.24 -3.60 1.15
N VAL A 52 5.55 -2.50 0.90
CA VAL A 52 4.95 -2.21 -0.39
C VAL A 52 5.50 -0.89 -0.90
N SER A 53 6.12 -0.89 -2.07
CA SER A 53 6.59 0.36 -2.65
C SER A 53 5.47 1.00 -3.46
N ILE A 54 5.31 2.31 -3.28
CA ILE A 54 4.26 3.07 -3.93
C ILE A 54 4.89 4.19 -4.73
N ASN A 55 4.50 4.29 -5.99
CA ASN A 55 4.83 5.44 -6.82
C ASN A 55 3.66 6.40 -6.75
N CYS A 56 3.93 7.64 -6.41
CA CYS A 56 2.90 8.67 -6.33
C CYS A 56 3.49 9.99 -6.80
N GLN A 57 2.70 11.06 -6.76
CA GLN A 57 3.10 12.29 -7.39
C GLN A 57 3.68 13.30 -6.42
N SER A 58 3.35 13.20 -5.15
CA SER A 58 3.77 14.18 -4.16
C SER A 58 3.56 13.65 -2.77
N LYS A 59 4.04 14.38 -1.77
CA LYS A 59 3.79 14.02 -0.38
C LYS A 59 2.29 14.08 -0.06
N GLU A 60 1.61 15.05 -0.62
CA GLU A 60 0.16 15.19 -0.40
C GLU A 60 -0.58 14.03 -1.00
N HIS A 61 -0.16 13.58 -2.18
CA HIS A 61 -0.75 12.41 -2.82
C HIS A 61 -0.51 11.17 -1.95
N LEU A 62 0.71 11.00 -1.44
CA LEU A 62 1.00 9.88 -0.57
C LEU A 62 0.13 9.91 0.68
N GLN A 63 -0.06 11.07 1.27
CA GLN A 63 -0.88 11.17 2.48
C GLN A 63 -2.33 10.76 2.20
N ARG A 64 -2.85 11.13 1.03
CA ARG A 64 -4.20 10.73 0.62
C ARG A 64 -4.30 9.22 0.52
N ILE A 65 -3.26 8.58 -0.03
CA ILE A 65 -3.22 7.13 -0.14
C ILE A 65 -3.18 6.48 1.24
N VAL A 66 -2.32 6.99 2.13
CA VAL A 66 -2.19 6.47 3.48
C VAL A 66 -3.52 6.60 4.23
N ASP A 67 -4.19 7.74 4.08
CA ASP A 67 -5.48 7.96 4.74
C ASP A 67 -6.53 6.96 4.23
N ALA A 68 -6.53 6.69 2.94
CA ALA A 68 -7.47 5.74 2.35
C ALA A 68 -7.22 4.33 2.86
N VAL A 69 -5.96 3.93 2.98
CA VAL A 69 -5.61 2.61 3.50
C VAL A 69 -6.01 2.50 4.97
N ASN A 70 -5.77 3.56 5.75
CA ASN A 70 -6.11 3.53 7.16
C ASN A 70 -7.62 3.57 7.42
N ALA A 71 -8.41 3.93 6.44
CA ALA A 71 -9.87 3.97 6.58
C ALA A 71 -10.53 2.61 6.36
N ILE A 72 -9.76 1.60 6.00
CA ILE A 72 -10.30 0.27 5.77
C ILE A 72 -10.66 -0.44 7.07
#